data_1415eceaeba807ccaf4d2fb58919fa20
#
_entry.id   1415eceaeba807ccaf4d2fb58919fa20
#
_cell.length_a   1.000
_cell.length_b   1.000
_cell.length_c   1.000
_cell.angle_alpha   90.00
_cell.angle_beta   90.00
_cell.angle_gamma   90.00
#
_symmetry.space_group_name_H-M   'P 1'
#
loop_
_entity.id
_entity.type
_entity.pdbx_description
1 polymer ?
#
loop_
_entity_poly.entity_id
_entity_poly.type
_entity_poly.pdbx_seq_one_letter_code
_entity_poly.pdbx_strand_id
1 'polypeptide(L)'
;MELELLTKKTEKIMNNENYKYNDGGRADAGYKGKAGDCVVRAIAIATETPYQEVYDGLKEANQEYADSRRTRKAKKIKSKGTTPRNGNYRDVYQPYLESKGWSWKPTMKIGQGCKVHLKADELPSGKIICRLSRHLVAVVDGIVNDTYDSTRDGKRCVYGYFYNPSQASN
;
A
#
# COMPACT_ATOMS: atom_id res chain seq x y z
N MET A 1 35.29 13.27 12.62
CA MET A 1 34.62 12.03 13.08
C MET A 1 33.09 12.15 13.09
N GLU A 2 32.50 13.19 13.66
CA GLU A 2 31.04 13.38 13.66
C GLU A 2 30.45 13.60 12.25
N LEU A 3 31.14 14.34 11.39
CA LEU A 3 30.71 14.56 10.00
C LEU A 3 30.76 13.25 9.17
N GLU A 4 31.75 12.41 9.39
CA GLU A 4 31.85 11.09 8.70
C GLU A 4 30.75 10.11 9.16
N LEU A 5 30.41 10.15 10.45
CA LEU A 5 29.32 9.34 11.00
C LEU A 5 27.94 9.83 10.52
N LEU A 6 27.75 11.14 10.39
CA LEU A 6 26.56 11.75 9.83
C LEU A 6 26.43 11.45 8.33
N THR A 7 27.53 11.52 7.57
CA THR A 7 27.55 11.20 6.13
C THR A 7 27.26 9.72 5.92
N LYS A 8 27.88 8.83 6.67
CA LYS A 8 27.61 7.38 6.61
C LYS A 8 26.19 7.02 7.06
N LYS A 9 25.64 7.75 8.02
CA LYS A 9 24.27 7.56 8.48
C LYS A 9 23.25 8.09 7.45
N THR A 10 23.58 9.19 6.78
CA THR A 10 22.76 9.78 5.69
C THR A 10 22.87 8.92 4.43
N GLU A 11 24.05 8.41 4.10
CA GLU A 11 24.25 7.47 3.00
C GLU A 11 23.55 6.13 3.25
N LYS A 12 23.52 5.64 4.48
CA LYS A 12 22.79 4.42 4.86
C LYS A 12 21.28 4.61 4.81
N ILE A 13 20.79 5.83 5.01
CA ILE A 13 19.36 6.20 4.86
C ILE A 13 19.02 6.38 3.37
N MET A 14 19.96 6.85 2.55
CA MET A 14 19.76 7.08 1.11
C MET A 14 19.95 5.83 0.25
N ASN A 15 20.66 4.82 0.71
CA ASN A 15 20.98 3.59 -0.02
C ASN A 15 20.40 2.32 0.60
N ASN A 16 19.13 2.35 1.02
CA ASN A 16 18.43 1.11 1.24
C ASN A 16 17.97 0.59 -0.13
N GLU A 17 18.69 -0.39 -0.69
CA GLU A 17 18.41 -0.99 -1.99
C GLU A 17 16.99 -1.59 -2.09
N ASN A 18 16.33 -1.78 -0.95
CA ASN A 18 15.00 -2.38 -0.86
C ASN A 18 13.86 -1.37 -0.66
N TYR A 19 14.18 -0.09 -0.53
CA TYR A 19 13.23 0.97 -0.22
C TYR A 19 13.51 2.24 -1.01
N LYS A 20 12.44 2.84 -1.51
CA LYS A 20 12.45 4.14 -2.19
C LYS A 20 11.32 5.00 -1.62
N TYR A 21 11.63 6.27 -1.27
CA TYR A 21 10.58 7.22 -0.91
C TYR A 21 9.66 7.48 -2.11
N ASN A 22 8.38 7.30 -1.89
CA ASN A 22 7.34 7.58 -2.88
C ASN A 22 6.01 7.83 -2.15
N ASP A 23 5.44 9.01 -2.32
CA ASP A 23 4.16 9.36 -1.73
C ASP A 23 2.95 9.11 -2.67
N GLY A 24 3.20 8.53 -3.83
CA GLY A 24 2.17 8.24 -4.82
C GLY A 24 1.58 9.47 -5.52
N GLY A 25 2.22 10.63 -5.37
CA GLY A 25 1.74 11.89 -5.91
C GLY A 25 0.88 12.71 -4.93
N ARG A 26 0.84 12.33 -3.66
CA ARG A 26 0.04 13.01 -2.64
C ARG A 26 0.34 14.50 -2.52
N ALA A 27 1.61 14.87 -2.42
CA ALA A 27 2.02 16.27 -2.30
C ALA A 27 1.68 17.07 -3.55
N ASP A 28 1.92 16.51 -4.73
CA ASP A 28 1.60 17.14 -6.01
C ASP A 28 0.08 17.33 -6.20
N ALA A 29 -0.73 16.47 -5.61
CA ALA A 29 -2.19 16.60 -5.58
C ALA A 29 -2.69 17.65 -4.57
N GLY A 30 -1.79 18.26 -3.80
CA GLY A 30 -2.11 19.34 -2.85
C GLY A 30 -2.43 18.89 -1.43
N TYR A 31 -2.24 17.60 -1.10
CA TYR A 31 -2.48 17.09 0.24
C TYR A 31 -1.25 17.24 1.13
N LYS A 32 -1.45 17.77 2.32
CA LYS A 32 -0.39 18.05 3.30
C LYS A 32 -0.57 17.23 4.57
N GLY A 33 0.54 17.05 5.30
CA GLY A 33 0.55 16.41 6.60
C GLY A 33 0.45 14.88 6.55
N LYS A 34 0.45 14.29 7.74
CA LYS A 34 0.31 12.85 7.91
C LYS A 34 -1.16 12.44 7.81
N ALA A 35 -1.42 11.33 7.16
CA ALA A 35 -2.76 10.77 7.04
C ALA A 35 -2.70 9.25 6.94
N GLY A 36 -3.80 8.59 7.25
CA GLY A 36 -3.97 7.15 7.08
C GLY A 36 -4.30 6.76 5.64
N ASP A 37 -3.51 7.24 4.68
CA ASP A 37 -3.77 7.13 3.23
C ASP A 37 -2.90 6.07 2.53
N CYS A 38 -2.35 5.11 3.26
CA CYS A 38 -1.47 4.09 2.68
C CYS A 38 -2.13 3.33 1.53
N VAL A 39 -3.43 3.10 1.57
CA VAL A 39 -4.19 2.43 0.50
C VAL A 39 -4.19 3.29 -0.77
N VAL A 40 -4.48 4.59 -0.66
CA VAL A 40 -4.45 5.51 -1.82
C VAL A 40 -3.07 5.52 -2.45
N ARG A 41 -2.03 5.69 -1.64
CA ARG A 41 -0.63 5.74 -2.11
C ARG A 41 -0.22 4.44 -2.80
N ALA A 42 -0.47 3.31 -2.15
CA ALA A 42 -0.11 2.00 -2.70
C ALA A 42 -0.79 1.73 -4.05
N ILE A 43 -2.08 2.01 -4.15
CA ILE A 43 -2.83 1.82 -5.40
C ILE A 43 -2.35 2.78 -6.48
N ALA A 44 -2.16 4.06 -6.16
CA ALA A 44 -1.68 5.05 -7.12
C ALA A 44 -0.32 4.65 -7.73
N ILE A 45 0.61 4.19 -6.90
CA ILE A 45 1.93 3.76 -7.35
C ILE A 45 1.84 2.51 -8.22
N ALA A 46 1.21 1.46 -7.73
CA ALA A 46 1.20 0.15 -8.41
C ALA A 46 0.36 0.18 -9.71
N THR A 47 -0.72 0.91 -9.74
CA THR A 47 -1.59 1.03 -10.93
C THR A 47 -1.18 2.16 -11.86
N GLU A 48 -0.17 2.96 -11.49
CA GLU A 48 0.27 4.14 -12.24
C GLU A 48 -0.88 5.12 -12.52
N THR A 49 -1.74 5.27 -11.53
CA THR A 49 -2.90 6.16 -11.58
C THR A 49 -2.63 7.41 -10.75
N PRO A 50 -3.03 8.61 -11.20
CA PRO A 50 -2.88 9.82 -10.39
C PRO A 50 -3.51 9.68 -9.01
N TYR A 51 -2.83 10.20 -7.98
CA TYR A 51 -3.29 10.13 -6.58
C TYR A 51 -4.75 10.60 -6.43
N GLN A 52 -5.10 11.74 -7.04
CA GLN A 52 -6.45 12.32 -6.93
C GLN A 52 -7.52 11.39 -7.52
N GLU A 53 -7.22 10.72 -8.63
CA GLU A 53 -8.15 9.78 -9.26
C GLU A 53 -8.41 8.56 -8.36
N VAL A 54 -7.38 8.01 -7.76
CA VAL A 54 -7.52 6.91 -6.78
C VAL A 54 -8.27 7.39 -5.54
N TYR A 55 -7.95 8.58 -5.05
CA TYR A 55 -8.64 9.21 -3.92
C TYR A 55 -10.14 9.33 -4.17
N ASP A 56 -10.52 9.89 -5.32
CA ASP A 56 -11.92 10.08 -5.69
C ASP A 56 -12.65 8.74 -5.86
N GLY A 57 -12.01 7.77 -6.49
CA GLY A 57 -12.56 6.43 -6.68
C GLY A 57 -12.79 5.68 -5.36
N LEU A 58 -11.86 5.77 -4.42
CA LEU A 58 -12.01 5.16 -3.09
C LEU A 58 -13.04 5.89 -2.23
N LYS A 59 -13.12 7.22 -2.34
CA LYS A 59 -14.15 8.01 -1.66
C LYS A 59 -15.55 7.61 -2.12
N GLU A 60 -15.74 7.46 -3.41
CA GLU A 60 -17.00 6.98 -4.00
C GLU A 60 -17.30 5.54 -3.55
N ALA A 61 -16.32 4.64 -3.56
CA ALA A 61 -16.45 3.28 -3.09
C ALA A 61 -16.82 3.20 -1.59
N ASN A 62 -16.23 4.06 -0.77
CA ASN A 62 -16.58 4.19 0.65
C ASN A 62 -18.03 4.64 0.82
N GLN A 63 -18.47 5.62 0.04
CA GLN A 63 -19.85 6.12 0.10
C GLN A 63 -20.84 5.04 -0.31
N GLU A 64 -20.59 4.34 -1.40
CA GLU A 64 -21.43 3.26 -1.88
C GLU A 64 -21.52 2.11 -0.87
N TYR A 65 -20.40 1.71 -0.30
CA TYR A 65 -20.36 0.68 0.75
C TYR A 65 -21.18 1.11 1.98
N ALA A 66 -20.99 2.35 2.43
CA ALA A 66 -21.71 2.89 3.58
C ALA A 66 -23.23 2.94 3.36
N ASP A 67 -23.67 3.29 2.15
CA ASP A 67 -25.09 3.41 1.80
C ASP A 67 -25.76 2.06 1.54
N SER A 68 -25.02 1.10 0.99
CA SER A 68 -25.56 -0.22 0.60
C SER A 68 -25.48 -1.29 1.67
N ARG A 69 -24.77 -1.06 2.78
CA ARG A 69 -24.52 -2.05 3.82
C ARG A 69 -24.98 -1.56 5.19
N ARG A 70 -25.38 -2.52 6.05
CA ARG A 70 -25.75 -2.27 7.45
C ARG A 70 -24.73 -2.83 8.43
N THR A 71 -23.50 -3.08 7.98
CA THR A 71 -22.43 -3.64 8.78
C THR A 71 -21.85 -2.61 9.76
N ARG A 72 -21.10 -3.09 10.75
CA ARG A 72 -20.36 -2.23 11.67
C ARG A 72 -19.37 -1.31 10.93
N LYS A 73 -18.72 -1.83 9.88
CA LYS A 73 -17.79 -1.05 9.04
C LYS A 73 -18.52 0.06 8.27
N ALA A 74 -19.68 -0.22 7.70
CA ALA A 74 -20.50 0.79 7.03
C ALA A 74 -20.93 1.91 7.99
N LYS A 75 -21.34 1.56 9.21
CA LYS A 75 -21.66 2.54 10.24
C LYS A 75 -20.47 3.39 10.65
N LYS A 76 -19.28 2.81 10.74
CA LYS A 76 -18.04 3.55 11.02
C LYS A 76 -17.68 4.52 9.90
N ILE A 77 -17.83 4.12 8.63
CA ILE A 77 -17.60 5.02 7.51
C ILE A 77 -18.56 6.22 7.57
N LYS A 78 -19.83 5.97 7.85
CA LYS A 78 -20.83 7.06 8.01
C LYS A 78 -20.47 8.04 9.12
N SER A 79 -19.96 7.55 10.25
CA SER A 79 -19.60 8.40 11.39
C SER A 79 -18.27 9.14 11.22
N LYS A 80 -17.28 8.54 10.58
CA LYS A 80 -15.93 9.13 10.37
C LYS A 80 -15.80 9.92 9.07
N GLY A 81 -16.72 9.70 8.12
CA GLY A 81 -16.63 10.27 6.78
C GLY A 81 -16.03 9.29 5.77
N THR A 82 -16.22 9.62 4.49
CA THR A 82 -15.84 8.77 3.36
C THR A 82 -14.44 9.03 2.82
N THR A 83 -13.73 9.99 3.40
CA THR A 83 -12.37 10.32 2.94
C THR A 83 -11.42 9.13 3.10
N PRO A 84 -10.72 8.70 2.03
CA PRO A 84 -9.77 7.60 2.11
C PRO A 84 -8.49 7.94 2.89
N ARG A 85 -8.35 9.16 3.40
CA ARG A 85 -7.26 9.57 4.29
C ARG A 85 -7.45 9.13 5.74
N ASN A 86 -8.63 8.62 6.11
CA ASN A 86 -8.93 8.12 7.45
C ASN A 86 -8.75 6.60 7.61
N GLY A 87 -8.01 5.99 6.71
CA GLY A 87 -7.89 4.54 6.59
C GLY A 87 -8.97 3.97 5.68
N ASN A 88 -8.73 2.76 5.18
CA ASN A 88 -9.64 2.09 4.26
C ASN A 88 -9.78 0.62 4.63
N TYR A 89 -11.00 0.12 4.61
CA TYR A 89 -11.26 -1.29 4.83
C TYR A 89 -11.00 -2.11 3.56
N ARG A 90 -10.48 -3.31 3.74
CA ARG A 90 -10.28 -4.28 2.65
C ARG A 90 -11.59 -4.57 1.91
N ASP A 91 -12.70 -4.61 2.62
CA ASP A 91 -14.05 -4.78 2.05
C ASP A 91 -14.38 -3.72 1.00
N VAL A 92 -13.71 -2.56 1.04
CA VAL A 92 -13.87 -1.46 0.08
C VAL A 92 -12.77 -1.49 -0.99
N TYR A 93 -11.49 -1.55 -0.61
CA TYR A 93 -10.42 -1.43 -1.59
C TYR A 93 -10.20 -2.71 -2.42
N GLN A 94 -10.51 -3.89 -1.91
CA GLN A 94 -10.37 -5.12 -2.70
C GLN A 94 -11.30 -5.15 -3.90
N PRO A 95 -12.62 -4.90 -3.78
CA PRO A 95 -13.50 -4.81 -4.95
C PRO A 95 -13.08 -3.69 -5.92
N TYR A 96 -12.58 -2.58 -5.41
CA TYR A 96 -12.04 -1.50 -6.24
C TYR A 96 -10.88 -1.99 -7.11
N LEU A 97 -9.91 -2.70 -6.51
CA LEU A 97 -8.77 -3.28 -7.23
C LEU A 97 -9.20 -4.36 -8.22
N GLU A 98 -10.13 -5.22 -7.82
CA GLU A 98 -10.67 -6.27 -8.69
C GLU A 98 -11.37 -5.68 -9.91
N SER A 99 -12.11 -4.58 -9.75
CA SER A 99 -12.73 -3.85 -10.86
C SER A 99 -11.71 -3.27 -11.86
N LYS A 100 -10.47 -3.08 -11.42
CA LYS A 100 -9.34 -2.63 -12.26
C LYS A 100 -8.54 -3.79 -12.87
N GLY A 101 -8.98 -5.02 -12.68
CA GLY A 101 -8.30 -6.21 -13.21
C GLY A 101 -7.21 -6.79 -12.31
N TRP A 102 -7.12 -6.34 -11.07
CA TRP A 102 -6.16 -6.85 -10.09
C TRP A 102 -6.74 -8.05 -9.35
N SER A 103 -5.87 -9.02 -9.04
CA SER A 103 -6.22 -10.26 -8.33
C SER A 103 -5.48 -10.36 -7.01
N TRP A 104 -6.08 -11.04 -6.04
CA TRP A 104 -5.50 -11.29 -4.73
C TRP A 104 -4.82 -12.66 -4.68
N LYS A 105 -3.60 -12.71 -4.11
CA LYS A 105 -2.90 -13.94 -3.79
C LYS A 105 -2.51 -13.96 -2.31
N PRO A 106 -3.08 -14.86 -1.50
CA PRO A 106 -2.67 -15.02 -0.11
C PRO A 106 -1.30 -15.68 -0.03
N THR A 107 -0.48 -15.24 0.93
CA THR A 107 0.85 -15.81 1.21
C THR A 107 0.95 -16.34 2.64
N MET A 108 -0.11 -16.20 3.43
CA MET A 108 -0.17 -16.67 4.80
C MET A 108 -1.53 -17.29 5.08
N LYS A 109 -1.52 -18.44 5.77
CA LYS A 109 -2.73 -19.09 6.30
C LYS A 109 -2.79 -18.92 7.80
N ILE A 110 -4.00 -18.73 8.32
CA ILE A 110 -4.25 -18.62 9.77
C ILE A 110 -3.66 -19.83 10.50
N GLY A 111 -2.87 -19.59 11.54
CA GLY A 111 -2.27 -20.61 12.39
C GLY A 111 -1.00 -21.27 11.84
N GLN A 112 -0.52 -20.87 10.66
CA GLN A 112 0.68 -21.46 10.05
C GLN A 112 1.92 -20.55 10.12
N GLY A 113 1.81 -19.39 10.74
CA GLY A 113 2.90 -18.42 10.84
C GLY A 113 3.23 -17.73 9.51
N CYS A 114 4.20 -16.84 9.56
CA CYS A 114 4.64 -16.06 8.40
C CYS A 114 5.48 -16.91 7.44
N LYS A 115 5.15 -16.88 6.15
CA LYS A 115 5.86 -17.61 5.09
C LYS A 115 6.62 -16.67 4.16
N VAL A 116 6.09 -15.48 3.90
CA VAL A 116 6.66 -14.50 2.97
C VAL A 116 6.91 -13.20 3.71
N HIS A 117 8.10 -12.65 3.51
CA HIS A 117 8.53 -11.40 4.12
C HIS A 117 8.66 -10.30 3.06
N LEU A 118 8.62 -9.05 3.52
CA LEU A 118 8.73 -7.87 2.67
C LEU A 118 10.20 -7.65 2.27
N LYS A 119 10.68 -8.49 1.35
CA LYS A 119 12.01 -8.42 0.77
C LYS A 119 12.03 -8.95 -0.66
N ALA A 120 12.94 -8.43 -1.47
CA ALA A 120 12.96 -8.63 -2.91
C ALA A 120 13.03 -10.09 -3.35
N ASP A 121 13.82 -10.92 -2.67
CA ASP A 121 14.04 -12.33 -3.01
C ASP A 121 12.86 -13.25 -2.67
N GLU A 122 11.89 -12.77 -1.90
CA GLU A 122 10.67 -13.51 -1.55
C GLU A 122 9.41 -13.02 -2.30
N LEU A 123 9.53 -11.94 -3.08
CA LEU A 123 8.40 -11.33 -3.79
C LEU A 123 8.56 -11.45 -5.30
N PRO A 124 7.45 -11.54 -6.06
CA PRO A 124 7.53 -11.55 -7.51
C PRO A 124 8.00 -10.21 -8.05
N SER A 125 8.59 -10.22 -9.25
CA SER A 125 8.92 -9.01 -9.99
C SER A 125 7.66 -8.29 -10.47
N GLY A 126 7.84 -7.07 -10.99
CA GLY A 126 6.75 -6.23 -11.45
C GLY A 126 6.13 -5.41 -10.33
N LYS A 127 4.95 -4.87 -10.58
CA LYS A 127 4.23 -4.01 -9.65
C LYS A 127 3.19 -4.82 -8.89
N ILE A 128 3.31 -4.85 -7.58
CA ILE A 128 2.38 -5.53 -6.68
C ILE A 128 2.01 -4.61 -5.52
N ILE A 129 0.94 -4.95 -4.83
CA ILE A 129 0.49 -4.26 -3.63
C ILE A 129 0.46 -5.28 -2.50
N CYS A 130 1.38 -5.15 -1.55
CA CYS A 130 1.48 -6.07 -0.42
C CYS A 130 0.60 -5.63 0.74
N ARG A 131 -0.15 -6.57 1.29
CA ARG A 131 -0.89 -6.38 2.53
C ARG A 131 -0.07 -6.84 3.71
N LEU A 132 0.13 -5.92 4.65
CA LEU A 132 0.87 -6.12 5.89
C LEU A 132 -0.07 -5.88 7.08
N SER A 133 0.43 -6.08 8.29
CA SER A 133 -0.32 -5.72 9.50
C SER A 133 -0.61 -4.22 9.51
N ARG A 134 -1.89 -3.84 9.41
CA ARG A 134 -2.36 -2.44 9.43
C ARG A 134 -1.72 -1.54 8.37
N HIS A 135 -1.26 -2.11 7.26
CA HIS A 135 -0.58 -1.35 6.22
C HIS A 135 -0.74 -2.00 4.85
N LEU A 136 -0.79 -1.18 3.83
CA LEU A 136 -0.78 -1.57 2.43
C LEU A 136 0.35 -0.81 1.75
N VAL A 137 1.17 -1.50 0.96
CA VAL A 137 2.36 -0.89 0.35
C VAL A 137 2.57 -1.38 -1.08
N ALA A 138 2.94 -0.47 -1.98
CA ALA A 138 3.36 -0.82 -3.32
C ALA A 138 4.80 -1.32 -3.32
N VAL A 139 5.05 -2.39 -4.05
CA VAL A 139 6.37 -2.94 -4.30
C VAL A 139 6.58 -3.02 -5.81
N VAL A 140 7.67 -2.43 -6.30
CA VAL A 140 8.00 -2.38 -7.71
C VAL A 140 9.34 -3.08 -7.91
N ASP A 141 9.33 -4.23 -8.58
CA ASP A 141 10.52 -5.07 -8.79
C ASP A 141 11.31 -5.33 -7.50
N GLY A 142 10.60 -5.67 -6.44
CA GLY A 142 11.16 -5.96 -5.12
C GLY A 142 11.48 -4.73 -4.27
N ILE A 143 11.34 -3.52 -4.82
CA ILE A 143 11.61 -2.27 -4.09
C ILE A 143 10.33 -1.73 -3.47
N VAL A 144 10.33 -1.56 -2.16
CA VAL A 144 9.22 -0.96 -1.42
C VAL A 144 9.15 0.54 -1.72
N ASN A 145 8.00 0.99 -2.19
CA ASN A 145 7.70 2.40 -2.48
C ASN A 145 6.72 2.92 -1.43
N ASP A 146 7.21 3.70 -0.50
CA ASP A 146 6.44 4.19 0.64
C ASP A 146 6.97 5.54 1.13
N THR A 147 6.29 6.18 2.06
CA THR A 147 6.75 7.41 2.72
C THR A 147 7.73 7.14 3.86
N TYR A 148 7.92 5.90 4.23
CA TYR A 148 8.92 5.44 5.20
C TYR A 148 9.31 3.99 4.88
N ASP A 149 10.44 3.54 5.40
CA ASP A 149 10.88 2.15 5.23
C ASP A 149 10.03 1.21 6.10
N SER A 150 9.05 0.57 5.48
CA SER A 150 8.13 -0.37 6.13
C SER A 150 8.62 -1.82 6.12
N THR A 151 9.84 -2.08 5.65
CA THR A 151 10.37 -3.44 5.50
C THR A 151 10.78 -4.11 6.81
N ARG A 152 11.09 -3.34 7.84
CA ARG A 152 11.69 -3.83 9.10
C ARG A 152 12.92 -4.71 8.84
N ASP A 153 13.87 -4.21 8.07
CA ASP A 153 15.06 -4.94 7.62
C ASP A 153 14.73 -6.26 6.90
N GLY A 154 13.65 -6.28 6.12
CA GLY A 154 13.18 -7.46 5.39
C GLY A 154 12.50 -8.52 6.27
N LYS A 155 12.17 -8.20 7.50
CA LYS A 155 11.54 -9.14 8.46
C LYS A 155 10.02 -8.99 8.55
N ARG A 156 9.46 -7.94 7.96
CA ARG A 156 8.02 -7.69 8.04
C ARG A 156 7.24 -8.74 7.25
N CYS A 157 6.21 -9.32 7.88
CA CYS A 157 5.40 -10.37 7.27
C CYS A 157 4.45 -9.79 6.22
N VAL A 158 4.39 -10.48 5.07
CA VAL A 158 3.40 -10.23 4.01
C VAL A 158 2.27 -11.23 4.15
N TYR A 159 1.04 -10.76 4.29
CA TYR A 159 -0.16 -11.60 4.40
C TYR A 159 -0.67 -12.07 3.03
N GLY A 160 -0.35 -11.33 2.02
CA GLY A 160 -0.71 -11.57 0.65
C GLY A 160 -0.47 -10.33 -0.19
N TYR A 161 -0.69 -10.44 -1.48
CA TYR A 161 -0.51 -9.30 -2.37
C TYR A 161 -1.54 -9.29 -3.50
N PHE A 162 -1.80 -8.10 -3.99
CA PHE A 162 -2.55 -7.88 -5.23
C PHE A 162 -1.58 -7.75 -6.39
N TYR A 163 -1.92 -8.34 -7.51
CA TYR A 163 -1.16 -8.30 -8.75
C TYR A 163 -2.10 -8.15 -9.94
N ASN A 164 -1.58 -7.66 -11.04
CA ASN A 164 -2.34 -7.59 -12.28
C ASN A 164 -1.92 -8.76 -13.20
N PRO A 165 -2.81 -9.73 -13.45
CA PRO A 165 -2.48 -10.88 -14.32
C PRO A 165 -2.02 -10.49 -15.72
N SER A 166 -2.47 -9.36 -16.25
CA SER A 166 -2.06 -8.83 -17.57
C SER A 166 -0.59 -8.42 -17.63
N GLN A 167 0.05 -8.13 -16.48
CA GLN A 167 1.45 -7.77 -16.38
C GLN A 167 2.36 -8.97 -16.13
N ALA A 168 1.80 -10.12 -15.76
CA ALA A 168 2.55 -11.34 -15.41
C ALA A 168 3.01 -12.16 -16.62
N SER A 169 2.66 -11.76 -17.84
CA SER A 169 2.92 -12.49 -19.08
C SER A 169 4.25 -12.16 -19.76
N ASN A 170 5.08 -11.38 -19.10
CA ASN A 170 6.42 -11.04 -19.58
C ASN A 170 7.47 -11.58 -18.60
#